data_6102db599fba5966555623553e538ceb
#
_entry.id   6102db599fba5966555623553e538ceb
#
_cell.length_a   1.000
_cell.length_b   1.000
_cell.length_c   1.000
_cell.angle_alpha   90.00
_cell.angle_beta   90.00
_cell.angle_gamma   90.00
#
_symmetry.space_group_name_H-M   'P 1'
#
loop_
_entity.id
_entity.type
_entity.pdbx_description
1 polymer ?
#
loop_
_entity_poly.entity_id
_entity_poly.type
_entity_poly.pdbx_seq_one_letter_code
_entity_poly.pdbx_strand_id
1 'polypeptide(L)'
;MRAALAIARKEVTVHLTTPMAWVVLMVAAFFSALFFTAGLDAYRFLSLRAMQFQNPGLLEHLNVTERVISPLFGSMGVLLIIVAPFLSMRLFAEEKRARTFELLLTAPVRPWEIVLGKYLASMAVLLLTVALVALFPLLLSFYAGGAQGGAGVEWQTVATGLLGLLLLGAMAMAVGMVVSALTESVIVSALVSLILLLVLWMATAFTVGVEGPVRELTSALSASEHLSAFLSGRVDLKDVVYYLSFVALGLYLADRAVEGQRWV
;
A
#
# COMPACT_ATOMS: atom_id res chain seq x y z
N MET A 1 -21.05 5.85 14.85
CA MET A 1 -19.71 5.36 15.23
C MET A 1 -19.71 3.96 15.89
N ARG A 2 -20.61 3.62 16.81
CA ARG A 2 -20.67 2.26 17.40
C ARG A 2 -20.99 1.18 16.35
N ALA A 3 -21.88 1.49 15.40
CA ALA A 3 -22.23 0.57 14.32
C ALA A 3 -21.03 0.32 13.36
N ALA A 4 -20.32 1.35 12.96
CA ALA A 4 -19.12 1.21 12.11
C ALA A 4 -18.04 0.32 12.75
N LEU A 5 -17.78 0.47 14.06
CA LEU A 5 -16.84 -0.37 14.79
C LEU A 5 -17.33 -1.84 14.93
N ALA A 6 -18.63 -2.05 15.12
CA ALA A 6 -19.20 -3.40 15.15
C ALA A 6 -19.06 -4.08 13.79
N ILE A 7 -19.33 -3.37 12.70
CA ILE A 7 -19.13 -3.85 11.33
C ILE A 7 -17.64 -4.13 11.09
N ALA A 8 -16.75 -3.20 11.43
CA ALA A 8 -15.32 -3.38 11.27
C ALA A 8 -14.82 -4.64 12.01
N ARG A 9 -15.24 -4.85 13.26
CA ARG A 9 -14.86 -6.03 14.03
C ARG A 9 -15.34 -7.34 13.37
N LYS A 10 -16.59 -7.36 12.90
CA LYS A 10 -17.13 -8.51 12.16
C LYS A 10 -16.31 -8.77 10.90
N GLU A 11 -16.08 -7.75 10.10
CA GLU A 11 -15.36 -7.88 8.83
C GLU A 11 -13.89 -8.26 9.02
N VAL A 12 -13.20 -7.74 10.03
CA VAL A 12 -11.82 -8.18 10.39
C VAL A 12 -11.83 -9.67 10.72
N THR A 13 -12.81 -10.15 11.50
CA THR A 13 -12.91 -11.58 11.80
C THR A 13 -13.13 -12.39 10.53
N VAL A 14 -13.99 -11.93 9.62
CA VAL A 14 -14.22 -12.59 8.31
C VAL A 14 -12.93 -12.61 7.48
N HIS A 15 -12.22 -11.50 7.40
CA HIS A 15 -10.93 -11.45 6.68
C HIS A 15 -9.90 -12.41 7.26
N LEU A 16 -9.76 -12.48 8.59
CA LEU A 16 -8.79 -13.37 9.25
C LEU A 16 -9.19 -14.85 9.22
N THR A 17 -10.48 -15.17 9.12
CA THR A 17 -10.97 -16.56 8.96
C THR A 17 -10.96 -17.02 7.51
N THR A 18 -10.91 -16.09 6.56
CA THR A 18 -10.86 -16.40 5.12
C THR A 18 -9.41 -16.66 4.69
N PRO A 19 -9.13 -17.68 3.86
CA PRO A 19 -7.78 -17.99 3.38
C PRO A 19 -7.11 -16.83 2.64
N MET A 20 -7.90 -15.91 2.08
CA MET A 20 -7.43 -14.81 1.23
C MET A 20 -6.46 -13.87 1.96
N ALA A 21 -6.76 -13.46 3.20
CA ALA A 21 -5.86 -12.59 3.96
C ALA A 21 -4.52 -13.28 4.26
N TRP A 22 -4.55 -14.57 4.56
CA TRP A 22 -3.35 -15.36 4.79
C TRP A 22 -2.50 -15.53 3.52
N VAL A 23 -3.14 -15.72 2.37
CA VAL A 23 -2.44 -15.74 1.06
C VAL A 23 -1.74 -14.40 0.83
N VAL A 24 -2.42 -13.27 1.06
CA VAL A 24 -1.83 -11.93 0.93
C VAL A 24 -0.63 -11.76 1.86
N LEU A 25 -0.75 -12.15 3.14
CA LEU A 25 0.35 -12.08 4.09
C LEU A 25 1.52 -12.99 3.70
N MET A 26 1.25 -14.22 3.23
CA MET A 26 2.30 -15.13 2.73
C MET A 26 3.02 -14.55 1.51
N VAL A 27 2.28 -14.02 0.54
CA VAL A 27 2.86 -13.38 -0.65
C VAL A 27 3.71 -12.18 -0.24
N ALA A 28 3.21 -11.32 0.65
CA ALA A 28 3.97 -10.19 1.16
C ALA A 28 5.23 -10.62 1.91
N ALA A 29 5.15 -11.65 2.77
CA ALA A 29 6.29 -12.20 3.49
C ALA A 29 7.35 -12.76 2.54
N PHE A 30 6.91 -13.56 1.55
CA PHE A 30 7.80 -14.19 0.57
C PHE A 30 8.55 -13.15 -0.26
N PHE A 31 7.82 -12.18 -0.84
CA PHE A 31 8.46 -11.14 -1.65
C PHE A 31 9.33 -10.20 -0.80
N SER A 32 8.90 -9.87 0.42
CA SER A 32 9.73 -9.09 1.34
C SER A 32 11.05 -9.80 1.64
N ALA A 33 11.04 -11.10 1.94
CA ALA A 33 12.24 -11.88 2.18
C ALA A 33 13.14 -11.94 0.93
N LEU A 34 12.54 -12.15 -0.24
CA LEU A 34 13.26 -12.24 -1.51
C LEU A 34 13.95 -10.90 -1.86
N PHE A 35 13.23 -9.78 -1.79
CA PHE A 35 13.82 -8.47 -2.08
C PHE A 35 14.83 -8.03 -1.02
N PHE A 36 14.59 -8.39 0.24
CA PHE A 36 15.54 -8.11 1.32
C PHE A 36 16.86 -8.85 1.14
N THR A 37 16.82 -10.17 0.85
CA THR A 37 18.03 -10.96 0.60
C THR A 37 18.76 -10.48 -0.65
N ALA A 38 18.05 -10.19 -1.75
CA ALA A 38 18.65 -9.63 -2.94
C ALA A 38 19.32 -8.27 -2.68
N GLY A 39 18.68 -7.40 -1.88
CA GLY A 39 19.26 -6.12 -1.46
C GLY A 39 20.52 -6.29 -0.63
N LEU A 40 20.54 -7.26 0.31
CA LEU A 40 21.73 -7.58 1.11
C LEU A 40 22.88 -8.09 0.24
N ASP A 41 22.60 -8.95 -0.72
CA ASP A 41 23.65 -9.48 -1.62
C ASP A 41 24.20 -8.37 -2.52
N ALA A 42 23.36 -7.48 -3.04
CA ALA A 42 23.80 -6.31 -3.79
C ALA A 42 24.67 -5.38 -2.94
N TYR A 43 24.27 -5.12 -1.69
CA TYR A 43 25.05 -4.32 -0.75
C TYR A 43 26.41 -4.96 -0.43
N ARG A 44 26.46 -6.26 -0.14
CA ARG A 44 27.71 -7.01 0.09
C ARG A 44 28.64 -6.93 -1.11
N PHE A 45 28.13 -7.13 -2.31
CA PHE A 45 28.91 -7.06 -3.54
C PHE A 45 29.52 -5.67 -3.75
N LEU A 46 28.76 -4.60 -3.52
CA LEU A 46 29.24 -3.23 -3.63
C LEU A 46 30.28 -2.89 -2.56
N SER A 47 30.07 -3.33 -1.31
CA SER A 47 31.01 -3.11 -0.20
C SER A 47 32.35 -3.82 -0.43
N LEU A 48 32.34 -5.07 -0.91
CA LEU A 48 33.55 -5.80 -1.27
C LEU A 48 34.32 -5.12 -2.41
N ARG A 49 33.62 -4.64 -3.45
CA ARG A 49 34.23 -3.86 -4.53
C ARG A 49 34.86 -2.56 -4.03
N ALA A 50 34.15 -1.81 -3.18
CA ALA A 50 34.66 -0.57 -2.62
C ALA A 50 35.95 -0.80 -1.82
N MET A 51 36.04 -1.89 -1.06
CA MET A 51 37.22 -2.29 -0.35
C MET A 51 38.37 -2.70 -1.30
N GLN A 52 38.07 -3.44 -2.35
CA GLN A 52 39.08 -3.94 -3.32
C GLN A 52 39.71 -2.78 -4.13
N PHE A 53 38.94 -1.77 -4.48
CA PHE A 53 39.46 -0.62 -5.25
C PHE A 53 40.00 0.50 -4.37
N GLN A 54 40.06 0.33 -3.06
CA GLN A 54 40.53 1.32 -2.07
C GLN A 54 39.98 2.73 -2.32
N ASN A 55 38.70 2.80 -2.68
CA ASN A 55 38.03 4.06 -2.96
C ASN A 55 37.20 4.50 -1.73
N PRO A 56 37.73 5.40 -0.87
CA PRO A 56 37.05 5.82 0.36
C PRO A 56 35.73 6.49 0.08
N GLY A 57 35.60 7.22 -1.03
CA GLY A 57 34.35 7.91 -1.39
C GLY A 57 33.19 6.96 -1.70
N LEU A 58 33.46 5.74 -2.19
CA LEU A 58 32.42 4.74 -2.36
C LEU A 58 31.92 4.17 -1.04
N LEU A 59 32.78 4.07 -0.02
CA LEU A 59 32.43 3.56 1.31
C LEU A 59 31.59 4.57 2.11
N GLU A 60 31.89 5.87 2.00
CA GLU A 60 31.13 6.94 2.67
C GLU A 60 29.69 7.06 2.19
N HIS A 61 29.42 6.69 0.91
CA HIS A 61 28.08 6.73 0.30
C HIS A 61 27.33 5.38 0.34
N LEU A 62 27.89 4.35 0.99
CA LEU A 62 27.23 3.06 1.17
C LEU A 62 26.32 3.05 2.40
N ASN A 63 25.16 3.70 2.29
CA ASN A 63 24.12 3.63 3.31
C ASN A 63 23.28 2.36 3.14
N VAL A 64 23.26 1.50 4.17
CA VAL A 64 22.50 0.24 4.16
C VAL A 64 21.01 0.52 4.01
N THR A 65 20.49 1.57 4.62
CA THR A 65 19.08 1.95 4.54
C THR A 65 18.67 2.29 3.10
N GLU A 66 19.46 3.11 2.41
CA GLU A 66 19.17 3.48 1.02
C GLU A 66 19.33 2.32 0.03
N ARG A 67 20.29 1.41 0.29
CA ARG A 67 20.62 0.32 -0.64
C ARG A 67 19.82 -0.95 -0.44
N VAL A 68 19.30 -1.18 0.76
CA VAL A 68 18.55 -2.40 1.09
C VAL A 68 17.09 -2.08 1.40
N ILE A 69 16.84 -1.13 2.31
CA ILE A 69 15.48 -0.89 2.83
C ILE A 69 14.63 -0.08 1.85
N SER A 70 15.16 1.01 1.28
CA SER A 70 14.39 1.83 0.33
C SER A 70 13.96 1.06 -0.92
N PRO A 71 14.80 0.24 -1.59
CA PRO A 71 14.38 -0.62 -2.69
C PRO A 71 13.38 -1.72 -2.25
N LEU A 72 13.54 -2.29 -1.04
CA LEU A 72 12.56 -3.20 -0.47
C LEU A 72 11.18 -2.55 -0.39
N PHE A 73 11.09 -1.36 0.22
CA PHE A 73 9.82 -0.63 0.34
C PHE A 73 9.24 -0.22 -1.02
N GLY A 74 10.09 0.20 -1.97
CA GLY A 74 9.66 0.48 -3.34
C GLY A 74 9.02 -0.73 -4.01
N SER A 75 9.65 -1.91 -3.88
CA SER A 75 9.11 -3.18 -4.41
C SER A 75 7.82 -3.59 -3.69
N MET A 76 7.72 -3.34 -2.37
CA MET A 76 6.49 -3.56 -1.62
C MET A 76 5.37 -2.59 -2.03
N GLY A 77 5.70 -1.36 -2.44
CA GLY A 77 4.73 -0.44 -3.04
C GLY A 77 4.08 -1.02 -4.29
N VAL A 78 4.89 -1.57 -5.22
CA VAL A 78 4.37 -2.29 -6.41
C VAL A 78 3.50 -3.47 -6.01
N LEU A 79 3.96 -4.27 -5.05
CA LEU A 79 3.20 -5.43 -4.58
C LEU A 79 1.85 -5.00 -3.99
N LEU A 80 1.79 -3.93 -3.21
CA LEU A 80 0.54 -3.40 -2.64
C LEU A 80 -0.45 -2.97 -3.73
N ILE A 81 0.02 -2.32 -4.80
CA ILE A 81 -0.82 -1.95 -5.95
C ILE A 81 -1.46 -3.18 -6.60
N ILE A 82 -0.73 -4.29 -6.68
CA ILE A 82 -1.22 -5.54 -7.26
C ILE A 82 -2.17 -6.26 -6.28
N VAL A 83 -1.86 -6.28 -5.00
CA VAL A 83 -2.57 -7.09 -3.99
C VAL A 83 -3.82 -6.38 -3.45
N ALA A 84 -3.82 -5.04 -3.35
CA ALA A 84 -4.95 -4.28 -2.84
C ALA A 84 -6.29 -4.56 -3.56
N PRO A 85 -6.34 -4.68 -4.90
CA PRO A 85 -7.56 -5.08 -5.61
C PRO A 85 -8.14 -6.41 -5.13
N PHE A 86 -7.30 -7.39 -4.83
CA PHE A 86 -7.77 -8.70 -4.37
C PHE A 86 -8.38 -8.65 -2.96
N LEU A 87 -7.91 -7.74 -2.11
CA LEU A 87 -8.49 -7.51 -0.78
C LEU A 87 -9.80 -6.70 -0.88
N SER A 88 -9.83 -5.68 -1.73
CA SER A 88 -10.95 -4.75 -1.84
C SER A 88 -12.11 -5.26 -2.71
N MET A 89 -11.86 -6.17 -3.67
CA MET A 89 -12.86 -6.67 -4.62
C MET A 89 -14.09 -7.29 -3.95
N ARG A 90 -13.93 -7.88 -2.76
CA ARG A 90 -14.99 -8.59 -2.04
C ARG A 90 -15.81 -7.71 -1.11
N LEU A 91 -15.37 -6.48 -0.84
CA LEU A 91 -15.96 -5.62 0.18
C LEU A 91 -17.46 -5.38 -0.02
N PHE A 92 -17.91 -5.20 -1.27
CA PHE A 92 -19.32 -5.02 -1.63
C PHE A 92 -19.79 -6.00 -2.72
N ALA A 93 -18.96 -6.30 -3.72
CA ALA A 93 -19.35 -7.10 -4.87
C ALA A 93 -19.76 -8.54 -4.46
N GLU A 94 -19.16 -9.11 -3.43
CA GLU A 94 -19.52 -10.44 -2.91
C GLU A 94 -20.92 -10.44 -2.28
N GLU A 95 -21.25 -9.43 -1.47
CA GLU A 95 -22.57 -9.29 -0.84
C GLU A 95 -23.67 -9.02 -1.87
N LYS A 96 -23.37 -8.23 -2.91
CA LYS A 96 -24.31 -7.99 -4.02
C LYS A 96 -24.57 -9.28 -4.79
N ARG A 97 -23.50 -10.01 -5.15
CA ARG A 97 -23.62 -11.30 -5.83
C ARG A 97 -24.42 -12.32 -5.01
N ALA A 98 -24.24 -12.33 -3.69
CA ALA A 98 -24.96 -13.20 -2.79
C ALA A 98 -26.38 -12.74 -2.44
N ARG A 99 -26.81 -11.58 -2.95
CA ARG A 99 -28.11 -10.90 -2.62
C ARG A 99 -28.32 -10.66 -1.11
N THR A 100 -27.21 -10.58 -0.36
CA THR A 100 -27.25 -10.28 1.09
C THR A 100 -27.11 -8.78 1.36
N PHE A 101 -26.77 -8.01 0.35
CA PHE A 101 -26.61 -6.56 0.43
C PHE A 101 -27.92 -5.85 0.77
N GLU A 102 -29.06 -6.37 0.28
CA GLU A 102 -30.39 -5.85 0.59
C GLU A 102 -30.70 -5.92 2.09
N LEU A 103 -30.30 -7.03 2.75
CA LEU A 103 -30.44 -7.18 4.21
C LEU A 103 -29.62 -6.14 4.97
N LEU A 104 -28.47 -5.74 4.43
CA LEU A 104 -27.63 -4.71 5.04
C LEU A 104 -28.27 -3.32 4.88
N LEU A 105 -28.94 -3.06 3.76
CA LEU A 105 -29.62 -1.79 3.49
C LEU A 105 -30.91 -1.61 4.32
N THR A 106 -31.59 -2.71 4.71
CA THR A 106 -32.77 -2.68 5.60
C THR A 106 -32.42 -2.51 7.07
N ALA A 107 -31.16 -2.73 7.45
CA ALA A 107 -30.71 -2.50 8.81
C ALA A 107 -30.76 -1.00 9.18
N PRO A 108 -31.01 -0.63 10.45
CA PRO A 108 -31.06 0.76 10.90
C PRO A 108 -29.65 1.36 11.06
N VAL A 109 -28.83 1.27 10.01
CA VAL A 109 -27.47 1.81 9.93
C VAL A 109 -27.34 2.79 8.79
N ARG A 110 -26.52 3.80 8.96
CA ARG A 110 -26.28 4.80 7.90
C ARG A 110 -25.28 4.24 6.88
N PRO A 111 -25.41 4.56 5.57
CA PRO A 111 -24.50 4.08 4.52
C PRO A 111 -23.04 4.33 4.82
N TRP A 112 -22.69 5.53 5.31
CA TRP A 112 -21.32 5.89 5.67
C TRP A 112 -20.73 5.02 6.79
N GLU A 113 -21.55 4.50 7.74
CA GLU A 113 -21.08 3.60 8.80
C GLU A 113 -20.71 2.23 8.23
N ILE A 114 -21.40 1.78 7.19
CA ILE A 114 -21.10 0.54 6.47
C ILE A 114 -19.77 0.69 5.72
N VAL A 115 -19.64 1.77 4.95
CA VAL A 115 -18.43 2.07 4.16
C VAL A 115 -17.21 2.20 5.07
N LEU A 116 -17.29 3.00 6.14
CA LEU A 116 -16.20 3.15 7.09
C LEU A 116 -15.88 1.83 7.81
N GLY A 117 -16.88 1.05 8.21
CA GLY A 117 -16.65 -0.23 8.88
C GLY A 117 -15.87 -1.21 8.01
N LYS A 118 -16.26 -1.34 6.74
CA LYS A 118 -15.57 -2.21 5.76
C LYS A 118 -14.17 -1.68 5.41
N TYR A 119 -14.02 -0.37 5.25
CA TYR A 119 -12.73 0.25 5.01
C TYR A 119 -11.75 0.03 6.17
N LEU A 120 -12.18 0.24 7.42
CA LEU A 120 -11.35 0.00 8.59
C LEU A 120 -10.93 -1.47 8.72
N ALA A 121 -11.80 -2.39 8.32
CA ALA A 121 -11.45 -3.81 8.31
C ALA A 121 -10.36 -4.13 7.28
N SER A 122 -10.44 -3.56 6.08
CA SER A 122 -9.39 -3.71 5.06
C SER A 122 -8.07 -3.05 5.50
N MET A 123 -8.15 -1.90 6.20
CA MET A 123 -6.99 -1.24 6.80
C MET A 123 -6.30 -2.11 7.86
N ALA A 124 -7.04 -2.92 8.61
CA ALA A 124 -6.43 -3.83 9.58
C ALA A 124 -5.53 -4.89 8.90
N VAL A 125 -5.95 -5.45 7.77
CA VAL A 125 -5.12 -6.39 6.98
C VAL A 125 -3.91 -5.67 6.37
N LEU A 126 -4.08 -4.43 5.87
CA LEU A 126 -2.98 -3.61 5.39
C LEU A 126 -1.97 -3.33 6.49
N LEU A 127 -2.42 -2.95 7.69
CA LEU A 127 -1.55 -2.72 8.84
C LEU A 127 -0.72 -3.96 9.19
N LEU A 128 -1.35 -5.15 9.19
CA LEU A 128 -0.63 -6.41 9.40
C LEU A 128 0.43 -6.65 8.32
N THR A 129 0.09 -6.35 7.05
CA THR A 129 1.02 -6.49 5.93
C THR A 129 2.22 -5.55 6.08
N VAL A 130 1.98 -4.27 6.40
CA VAL A 130 3.06 -3.29 6.59
C VAL A 130 3.88 -3.59 7.85
N ALA A 131 3.23 -4.06 8.93
CA ALA A 131 3.93 -4.50 10.14
C ALA A 131 4.87 -5.68 9.87
N LEU A 132 4.46 -6.62 9.01
CA LEU A 132 5.30 -7.73 8.56
C LEU A 132 6.52 -7.21 7.79
N VAL A 133 6.34 -6.25 6.88
CA VAL A 133 7.44 -5.61 6.14
C VAL A 133 8.39 -4.88 7.10
N ALA A 134 7.87 -4.25 8.15
CA ALA A 134 8.66 -3.55 9.17
C ALA A 134 9.58 -4.46 10.00
N LEU A 135 9.34 -5.78 10.00
CA LEU A 135 10.25 -6.74 10.66
C LEU A 135 11.64 -6.77 10.00
N PHE A 136 11.76 -6.53 8.69
CA PHE A 136 13.05 -6.61 7.99
C PHE A 136 14.04 -5.52 8.39
N PRO A 137 13.68 -4.22 8.48
CA PRO A 137 14.52 -3.20 9.07
C PRO A 137 14.89 -3.49 10.53
N LEU A 138 13.95 -4.02 11.32
CA LEU A 138 14.21 -4.43 12.71
C LEU A 138 15.25 -5.55 12.75
N LEU A 139 15.10 -6.61 11.96
CA LEU A 139 16.09 -7.69 11.85
C LEU A 139 17.46 -7.13 11.44
N LEU A 140 17.49 -6.22 10.46
CA LEU A 140 18.73 -5.61 10.01
C LEU A 140 19.42 -4.84 11.14
N SER A 141 18.68 -4.10 11.97
CA SER A 141 19.24 -3.33 13.08
C SER A 141 19.88 -4.22 14.15
N PHE A 142 19.29 -5.39 14.43
CA PHE A 142 19.87 -6.36 15.38
C PHE A 142 21.18 -6.97 14.87
N TYR A 143 21.27 -7.25 13.57
CA TYR A 143 22.47 -7.86 12.99
C TYR A 143 23.54 -6.83 12.61
N ALA A 144 23.16 -5.64 12.16
CA ALA A 144 24.10 -4.58 11.79
C ALA A 144 24.67 -3.82 13.00
N GLY A 145 23.93 -3.73 14.11
CA GLY A 145 24.36 -3.03 15.33
C GLY A 145 25.50 -3.72 16.10
N GLY A 146 25.82 -4.99 15.79
CA GLY A 146 26.92 -5.73 16.39
C GLY A 146 28.24 -5.67 15.61
N ALA A 147 28.26 -5.20 14.38
CA ALA A 147 29.46 -5.06 13.57
C ALA A 147 30.06 -3.66 13.78
N GLN A 148 31.27 -3.61 14.35
CA GLN A 148 32.04 -2.41 14.63
C GLN A 148 31.98 -1.39 13.48
N GLY A 149 31.29 -0.25 13.67
CA GLY A 149 31.40 0.91 12.79
C GLY A 149 30.56 0.87 11.50
N GLY A 150 29.63 -0.06 11.33
CA GLY A 150 28.72 -0.08 10.19
C GLY A 150 27.68 1.04 10.28
N ALA A 151 27.37 1.71 9.16
CA ALA A 151 26.34 2.73 9.08
C ALA A 151 25.02 2.17 9.63
N GLY A 152 24.54 2.72 10.74
CA GLY A 152 23.34 2.26 11.41
C GLY A 152 22.10 2.43 10.51
N VAL A 153 21.04 1.67 10.83
CA VAL A 153 19.75 1.85 10.15
C VAL A 153 19.21 3.25 10.46
N GLU A 154 18.91 4.01 9.43
CA GLU A 154 18.28 5.33 9.54
C GLU A 154 16.78 5.18 9.82
N TRP A 155 16.42 5.19 11.09
CA TRP A 155 15.05 5.00 11.52
C TRP A 155 14.07 6.06 10.99
N GLN A 156 14.56 7.27 10.71
CA GLN A 156 13.73 8.31 10.09
C GLN A 156 13.28 7.86 8.69
N THR A 157 14.19 7.39 7.86
CA THR A 157 13.90 6.89 6.50
C THR A 157 13.02 5.63 6.54
N VAL A 158 13.23 4.75 7.55
CA VAL A 158 12.36 3.58 7.76
C VAL A 158 10.93 4.02 8.13
N ALA A 159 10.78 4.92 9.09
CA ALA A 159 9.47 5.39 9.53
C ALA A 159 8.69 6.11 8.41
N THR A 160 9.38 6.98 7.65
CA THR A 160 8.76 7.67 6.51
C THR A 160 8.36 6.69 5.41
N GLY A 161 9.22 5.72 5.07
CA GLY A 161 8.91 4.69 4.09
C GLY A 161 7.70 3.82 4.48
N LEU A 162 7.61 3.39 5.75
CA LEU A 162 6.44 2.66 6.27
C LEU A 162 5.17 3.52 6.23
N LEU A 163 5.26 4.81 6.56
CA LEU A 163 4.16 5.75 6.42
C LEU A 163 3.71 5.86 4.96
N GLY A 164 4.66 5.98 4.02
CA GLY A 164 4.37 6.01 2.59
C GLY A 164 3.64 4.75 2.12
N LEU A 165 4.08 3.55 2.56
CA LEU A 165 3.40 2.29 2.24
C LEU A 165 1.98 2.22 2.82
N LEU A 166 1.76 2.71 4.05
CA LEU A 166 0.43 2.79 4.65
C LEU A 166 -0.49 3.73 3.88
N LEU A 167 -0.01 4.90 3.50
CA LEU A 167 -0.79 5.88 2.73
C LEU A 167 -1.11 5.37 1.33
N LEU A 168 -0.13 4.79 0.64
CA LEU A 168 -0.33 4.16 -0.68
C LEU A 168 -1.37 3.03 -0.60
N GLY A 169 -1.23 2.13 0.38
CA GLY A 169 -2.17 1.04 0.58
C GLY A 169 -3.57 1.54 0.94
N ALA A 170 -3.67 2.58 1.78
CA ALA A 170 -4.93 3.22 2.13
C ALA A 170 -5.65 3.79 0.90
N MET A 171 -4.92 4.48 0.01
CA MET A 171 -5.42 4.95 -1.27
C MET A 171 -5.89 3.78 -2.14
N ALA A 172 -5.06 2.74 -2.29
CA ALA A 172 -5.36 1.60 -3.12
C ALA A 172 -6.63 0.85 -2.65
N MET A 173 -6.80 0.69 -1.33
CA MET A 173 -8.02 0.12 -0.74
C MET A 173 -9.25 1.00 -0.99
N ALA A 174 -9.13 2.33 -0.90
CA ALA A 174 -10.23 3.25 -1.16
C ALA A 174 -10.69 3.18 -2.62
N VAL A 175 -9.74 3.19 -3.58
CA VAL A 175 -10.03 3.04 -5.01
C VAL A 175 -10.72 1.71 -5.30
N GLY A 176 -10.17 0.61 -4.79
CA GLY A 176 -10.77 -0.71 -4.98
C GLY A 176 -12.15 -0.87 -4.35
N MET A 177 -12.39 -0.20 -3.21
CA MET A 177 -13.71 -0.16 -2.57
C MET A 177 -14.76 0.52 -3.45
N VAL A 178 -14.44 1.63 -4.10
CA VAL A 178 -15.34 2.30 -5.05
C VAL A 178 -15.76 1.36 -6.16
N VAL A 179 -14.79 0.69 -6.79
CA VAL A 179 -15.07 -0.24 -7.89
C VAL A 179 -15.92 -1.41 -7.40
N SER A 180 -15.63 -1.94 -6.20
CA SER A 180 -16.43 -3.00 -5.57
C SER A 180 -17.86 -2.56 -5.26
N ALA A 181 -18.06 -1.28 -4.92
CA ALA A 181 -19.39 -0.72 -4.68
C ALA A 181 -20.20 -0.49 -5.97
N LEU A 182 -19.55 -0.36 -7.13
CA LEU A 182 -20.19 -0.09 -8.42
C LEU A 182 -20.51 -1.36 -9.22
N THR A 183 -19.92 -2.53 -8.86
CA THR A 183 -20.10 -3.78 -9.62
C THR A 183 -20.59 -4.92 -8.73
N GLU A 184 -21.28 -5.88 -9.34
CA GLU A 184 -21.71 -7.14 -8.70
C GLU A 184 -20.73 -8.29 -8.94
N SER A 185 -19.82 -8.12 -9.92
CA SER A 185 -18.83 -9.15 -10.26
C SER A 185 -17.53 -8.90 -9.53
N VAL A 186 -17.16 -9.82 -8.66
CA VAL A 186 -15.89 -9.79 -7.91
C VAL A 186 -14.67 -9.74 -8.84
N ILE A 187 -14.71 -10.49 -9.96
CA ILE A 187 -13.61 -10.54 -10.93
C ILE A 187 -13.48 -9.19 -11.66
N VAL A 188 -14.61 -8.61 -12.10
CA VAL A 188 -14.60 -7.30 -12.76
C VAL A 188 -14.10 -6.23 -11.78
N SER A 189 -14.53 -6.28 -10.53
CA SER A 189 -14.03 -5.38 -9.48
C SER A 189 -12.51 -5.45 -9.34
N ALA A 190 -11.94 -6.65 -9.26
CA ALA A 190 -10.50 -6.82 -9.17
C ALA A 190 -9.75 -6.26 -10.38
N LEU A 191 -10.21 -6.60 -11.59
CA LEU A 191 -9.54 -6.19 -12.83
C LEU A 191 -9.60 -4.67 -13.03
N VAL A 192 -10.77 -4.05 -12.87
CA VAL A 192 -10.93 -2.60 -13.03
C VAL A 192 -10.12 -1.85 -11.97
N SER A 193 -10.16 -2.29 -10.71
CA SER A 193 -9.36 -1.70 -9.64
C SER A 193 -7.85 -1.81 -9.95
N LEU A 194 -7.39 -2.97 -10.42
CA LEU A 194 -5.99 -3.19 -10.78
C LEU A 194 -5.56 -2.25 -11.92
N ILE A 195 -6.37 -2.14 -12.97
CA ILE A 195 -6.07 -1.25 -14.10
C ILE A 195 -5.98 0.21 -13.63
N LEU A 196 -6.95 0.68 -12.85
CA LEU A 196 -6.95 2.05 -12.33
C LEU A 196 -5.71 2.33 -11.48
N LEU A 197 -5.35 1.40 -10.58
CA LEU A 197 -4.18 1.55 -9.71
C LEU A 197 -2.88 1.47 -10.50
N LEU A 198 -2.78 0.61 -11.51
CA LEU A 198 -1.59 0.56 -12.39
C LEU A 198 -1.45 1.84 -13.21
N VAL A 199 -2.53 2.40 -13.72
CA VAL A 199 -2.50 3.70 -14.43
C VAL A 199 -2.00 4.81 -13.50
N LEU A 200 -2.50 4.88 -12.27
CA LEU A 200 -2.02 5.85 -11.28
C LEU A 200 -0.55 5.61 -10.87
N TRP A 201 -0.14 4.35 -10.79
CA TRP A 201 1.25 4.01 -10.47
C TRP A 201 2.22 4.37 -11.58
N MET A 202 1.85 4.07 -12.83
CA MET A 202 2.70 4.24 -14.00
C MET A 202 2.47 5.58 -14.74
N ALA A 203 1.74 6.52 -14.16
CA ALA A 203 1.35 7.76 -14.85
C ALA A 203 2.54 8.51 -15.46
N THR A 204 3.68 8.57 -14.77
CA THR A 204 4.91 9.20 -15.29
C THR A 204 5.61 8.40 -16.38
N ALA A 205 5.43 7.09 -16.44
CA ALA A 205 6.04 6.26 -17.48
C ALA A 205 5.52 6.61 -18.89
N PHE A 206 4.30 7.15 -18.99
CA PHE A 206 3.69 7.57 -20.26
C PHE A 206 4.23 8.91 -20.78
N THR A 207 4.98 9.66 -19.97
CA THR A 207 5.51 10.99 -20.31
C THR A 207 7.03 11.03 -20.31
N VAL A 208 7.69 9.89 -20.43
CA VAL A 208 9.15 9.82 -20.60
C VAL A 208 9.52 10.51 -21.91
N GLY A 209 10.36 11.57 -21.82
CA GLY A 209 10.77 12.37 -22.97
C GLY A 209 9.81 13.49 -23.38
N VAL A 210 8.69 13.69 -22.69
CA VAL A 210 7.77 14.81 -22.88
C VAL A 210 8.05 15.88 -21.83
N GLU A 211 8.33 17.10 -22.25
CA GLU A 211 8.50 18.27 -21.38
C GLU A 211 7.23 19.14 -21.42
N GLY A 212 6.98 19.89 -20.33
CA GLY A 212 5.89 20.85 -20.26
C GLY A 212 4.72 20.42 -19.36
N PRO A 213 3.55 21.06 -19.48
CA PRO A 213 2.43 20.90 -18.52
C PRO A 213 1.86 19.47 -18.44
N VAL A 214 2.02 18.68 -19.51
CA VAL A 214 1.59 17.26 -19.51
C VAL A 214 2.42 16.46 -18.53
N ARG A 215 3.74 16.68 -18.46
CA ARG A 215 4.61 16.01 -17.49
C ARG A 215 4.28 16.42 -16.05
N GLU A 216 4.00 17.70 -15.82
CA GLU A 216 3.60 18.18 -14.48
C GLU A 216 2.30 17.54 -14.02
N LEU A 217 1.31 17.40 -14.90
CA LEU A 217 0.05 16.73 -14.59
C LEU A 217 0.23 15.24 -14.31
N THR A 218 1.04 14.55 -15.11
CA THR A 218 1.27 13.11 -14.89
C THR A 218 2.10 12.83 -13.65
N SER A 219 3.07 13.71 -13.32
CA SER A 219 3.84 13.60 -12.07
C SER A 219 2.95 13.86 -10.85
N ALA A 220 2.05 14.85 -10.92
CA ALA A 220 1.08 15.12 -9.87
C ALA A 220 0.05 13.99 -9.67
N LEU A 221 -0.19 13.15 -10.67
CA LEU A 221 -1.08 11.99 -10.58
C LEU A 221 -0.36 10.69 -10.24
N SER A 222 0.97 10.66 -10.33
CA SER A 222 1.74 9.43 -10.17
C SER A 222 1.92 9.03 -8.71
N ALA A 223 1.31 7.93 -8.32
CA ALA A 223 1.48 7.36 -6.98
C ALA A 223 2.93 6.94 -6.69
N SER A 224 3.69 6.50 -7.70
CA SER A 224 5.09 6.11 -7.54
C SER A 224 6.00 7.29 -7.24
N GLU A 225 5.77 8.47 -7.83
CA GLU A 225 6.55 9.67 -7.54
C GLU A 225 6.33 10.16 -6.10
N HIS A 226 5.08 10.22 -5.67
CA HIS A 226 4.76 10.59 -4.29
C HIS A 226 5.35 9.60 -3.28
N LEU A 227 5.39 8.29 -3.58
CA LEU A 227 6.04 7.31 -2.73
C LEU A 227 7.55 7.54 -2.63
N SER A 228 8.21 7.94 -3.72
CA SER A 228 9.67 8.12 -3.77
C SER A 228 10.18 9.14 -2.75
N ALA A 229 9.41 10.19 -2.44
CA ALA A 229 9.73 11.18 -1.41
C ALA A 229 9.82 10.50 -0.03
N PHE A 230 8.84 9.66 0.33
CA PHE A 230 8.84 8.91 1.59
C PHE A 230 10.00 7.91 1.68
N LEU A 231 10.36 7.25 0.57
CA LEU A 231 11.49 6.32 0.50
C LEU A 231 12.84 7.02 0.67
N SER A 232 12.91 8.32 0.37
CA SER A 232 14.10 9.17 0.57
C SER A 232 14.16 9.81 1.96
N GLY A 233 13.32 9.41 2.90
CA GLY A 233 13.29 9.96 4.27
C GLY A 233 12.60 11.33 4.38
N ARG A 234 11.91 11.83 3.33
CA ARG A 234 11.22 13.12 3.30
C ARG A 234 9.72 12.94 3.38
N VAL A 235 9.07 13.78 4.16
CA VAL A 235 7.60 13.85 4.26
C VAL A 235 7.18 15.23 3.78
N ASP A 236 6.80 15.32 2.52
CA ASP A 236 6.25 16.54 1.96
C ASP A 236 4.72 16.57 2.15
N LEU A 237 4.20 17.72 2.55
CA LEU A 237 2.75 17.87 2.77
C LEU A 237 1.93 17.56 1.52
N LYS A 238 2.45 17.89 0.33
CA LYS A 238 1.80 17.60 -0.96
C LYS A 238 1.54 16.11 -1.15
N ASP A 239 2.50 15.25 -0.73
CA ASP A 239 2.44 13.80 -0.93
C ASP A 239 1.44 13.16 0.04
N VAL A 240 1.38 13.65 1.28
CA VAL A 240 0.37 13.24 2.26
C VAL A 240 -1.03 13.64 1.81
N VAL A 241 -1.20 14.91 1.37
CA VAL A 241 -2.50 15.43 0.88
C VAL A 241 -2.96 14.66 -0.35
N TYR A 242 -2.05 14.31 -1.26
CA TYR A 242 -2.35 13.48 -2.42
C TYR A 242 -3.04 12.16 -2.01
N TYR A 243 -2.40 11.35 -1.17
CA TYR A 243 -2.97 10.08 -0.74
C TYR A 243 -4.28 10.24 0.05
N LEU A 244 -4.33 11.21 0.97
CA LEU A 244 -5.53 11.44 1.77
C LEU A 244 -6.71 11.97 0.92
N SER A 245 -6.46 12.74 -0.14
CA SER A 245 -7.50 13.19 -1.06
C SER A 245 -8.14 12.03 -1.81
N PHE A 246 -7.35 11.06 -2.28
CA PHE A 246 -7.86 9.84 -2.89
C PHE A 246 -8.65 8.98 -1.90
N VAL A 247 -8.19 8.87 -0.65
CA VAL A 247 -8.94 8.16 0.40
C VAL A 247 -10.27 8.84 0.66
N ALA A 248 -10.29 10.15 0.86
CA ALA A 248 -11.51 10.92 1.14
C ALA A 248 -12.50 10.83 -0.04
N LEU A 249 -12.00 11.01 -1.27
CA LEU A 249 -12.80 10.90 -2.48
C LEU A 249 -13.36 9.47 -2.66
N GLY A 250 -12.52 8.45 -2.44
CA GLY A 250 -12.92 7.05 -2.55
C GLY A 250 -14.03 6.68 -1.55
N LEU A 251 -13.87 7.08 -0.29
CA LEU A 251 -14.89 6.84 0.74
C LEU A 251 -16.19 7.58 0.41
N TYR A 252 -16.12 8.83 -0.07
CA TYR A 252 -17.27 9.60 -0.48
C TYR A 252 -18.00 8.96 -1.67
N LEU A 253 -17.29 8.55 -2.71
CA LEU A 253 -17.88 7.89 -3.88
C LEU A 253 -18.47 6.53 -3.52
N ALA A 254 -17.84 5.76 -2.65
CA ALA A 254 -18.38 4.50 -2.17
C ALA A 254 -19.68 4.71 -1.36
N ASP A 255 -19.73 5.75 -0.51
CA ASP A 255 -20.93 6.13 0.23
C ASP A 255 -22.09 6.49 -0.72
N ARG A 256 -21.83 7.34 -1.73
CA ARG A 256 -22.84 7.68 -2.76
C ARG A 256 -23.31 6.47 -3.56
N ALA A 257 -22.41 5.56 -3.92
CA ALA A 257 -22.75 4.33 -4.62
C ALA A 257 -23.65 3.41 -3.77
N VAL A 258 -23.39 3.29 -2.48
CA VAL A 258 -24.22 2.52 -1.53
C VAL A 258 -25.55 3.18 -1.29
N GLU A 259 -25.60 4.52 -1.12
CA GLU A 259 -26.84 5.27 -0.90
C GLU A 259 -27.76 5.21 -2.13
N GLY A 260 -27.20 5.32 -3.35
CA GLY A 260 -27.97 5.24 -4.59
C GLY A 260 -28.74 3.92 -4.75
N GLN A 261 -28.24 2.82 -4.20
CA GLN A 261 -28.87 1.51 -4.25
C GLN A 261 -30.03 1.32 -3.25
N ARG A 262 -30.22 2.25 -2.33
CA ARG A 262 -31.39 2.25 -1.43
C ARG A 262 -32.70 2.68 -2.12
N TRP A 263 -32.59 3.34 -3.26
CA TRP A 263 -33.70 3.96 -3.95
C TRP A 263 -34.14 3.19 -5.21
N VAL A 264 -33.48 2.11 -5.53
CA VAL A 264 -33.78 1.17 -6.62
C VAL A 264 -34.39 -0.11 -6.05
#